data_062ceecadee94d20984eaac29a5d0079
#
_entry.id   062ceecadee94d20984eaac29a5d0079
#
_cell.length_a   1.000
_cell.length_b   1.000
_cell.length_c   1.000
_cell.angle_alpha   90.00
_cell.angle_beta   90.00
_cell.angle_gamma   90.00
#
_symmetry.space_group_name_H-M   'P 1'
#
loop_
_entity.id
_entity.type
_entity.pdbx_description
1 polymer ?
#
loop_
_entity_poly.entity_id
_entity_poly.type
_entity_poly.pdbx_seq_one_letter_code
_entity_poly.pdbx_strand_id
1 'polypeptide(L)'
;MKDKVKLFKAIADFQQEAPVLLRDTDGYGYKYVTFDHIVAQIKPLLKKFNLGFSQIVEGTGLTTIIFHTESGDSIEGTAEIPDIDMKSMNKYQSFGAGITYFRRYALTSMLGLLSDKDIDADIYRK
;
A
#
# COMPACT_ATOMS: atom_id res chain seq x y z
N MET A 1 -6.52 -17.49 21.48
CA MET A 1 -6.24 -16.35 20.58
C MET A 1 -4.80 -16.39 20.13
N LYS A 2 -4.59 -16.33 18.83
CA LYS A 2 -3.24 -16.23 18.31
C LYS A 2 -2.67 -14.86 18.61
N ASP A 3 -1.44 -14.82 19.06
CA ASP A 3 -0.79 -13.56 19.43
C ASP A 3 -0.04 -12.88 18.29
N LYS A 4 0.14 -13.56 17.18
CA LYS A 4 0.76 -13.03 15.95
C LYS A 4 2.13 -12.38 16.17
N VAL A 5 2.86 -12.83 17.18
CA VAL A 5 4.13 -12.22 17.55
C VAL A 5 5.14 -12.27 16.40
N LYS A 6 5.23 -13.42 15.73
CA LYS A 6 6.18 -13.60 14.63
C LYS A 6 5.85 -12.68 13.45
N LEU A 7 4.58 -12.53 13.14
CA LEU A 7 4.14 -11.62 12.07
C LEU A 7 4.50 -10.17 12.43
N PHE A 8 4.17 -9.74 13.63
CA PHE A 8 4.43 -8.36 14.04
C PHE A 8 5.92 -8.08 14.10
N LYS A 9 6.72 -9.05 14.58
CA LYS A 9 8.18 -8.89 14.56
C LYS A 9 8.71 -8.74 13.14
N ALA A 10 8.21 -9.56 12.22
CA ALA A 10 8.63 -9.48 10.82
C ALA A 10 8.29 -8.13 10.20
N ILE A 11 7.09 -7.61 10.49
CA ILE A 11 6.70 -6.29 9.99
C ILE A 11 7.58 -5.20 10.59
N ALA A 12 7.85 -5.28 11.89
CA ALA A 12 8.70 -4.29 12.54
C ALA A 12 10.13 -4.30 11.98
N ASP A 13 10.68 -5.48 11.76
CA ASP A 13 12.02 -5.62 11.17
C ASP A 13 12.04 -5.10 9.73
N PHE A 14 11.00 -5.39 8.97
CA PHE A 14 10.84 -4.87 7.61
C PHE A 14 10.85 -3.34 7.62
N GLN A 15 10.10 -2.73 8.53
CA GLN A 15 9.99 -1.27 8.62
C GLN A 15 11.33 -0.61 8.90
N GLN A 16 12.21 -1.27 9.66
CA GLN A 16 13.53 -0.72 9.95
C GLN A 16 14.41 -0.62 8.70
N GLU A 17 14.21 -1.49 7.73
CA GLU A 17 15.02 -1.50 6.51
C GLU A 17 14.31 -0.89 5.31
N ALA A 18 13.02 -0.63 5.41
CA ALA A 18 12.26 -0.10 4.28
C ALA A 18 12.71 1.31 3.92
N PRO A 19 12.90 1.59 2.63
CA PRO A 19 13.32 2.92 2.20
C PRO A 19 12.16 3.90 2.23
N VAL A 20 12.49 5.19 2.26
CA VAL A 20 11.51 6.23 1.98
C VAL A 20 11.24 6.20 0.47
N LEU A 21 9.97 6.12 0.10
CA LEU A 21 9.57 6.03 -1.30
C LEU A 21 9.67 7.39 -1.96
N LEU A 22 10.37 7.47 -3.07
CA LEU A 22 10.56 8.72 -3.78
C LEU A 22 9.45 8.92 -4.81
N ARG A 23 8.88 10.10 -4.83
CA ARG A 23 7.87 10.49 -5.82
C ARG A 23 8.59 10.78 -7.13
N ASP A 24 8.39 9.94 -8.12
CA ASP A 24 9.09 10.04 -9.39
C ASP A 24 8.15 10.17 -10.59
N THR A 25 6.86 10.12 -10.38
CA THR A 25 5.87 10.18 -11.45
C THR A 25 5.05 11.45 -11.35
N ASP A 26 4.91 12.17 -12.47
CA ASP A 26 4.13 13.39 -12.49
C ASP A 26 2.63 13.09 -12.58
N GLY A 27 1.86 13.72 -11.71
CA GLY A 27 0.42 13.74 -11.77
C GLY A 27 -0.07 15.16 -12.04
N TYR A 28 -1.33 15.42 -11.79
CA TYR A 28 -1.89 16.76 -11.96
C TYR A 28 -1.37 17.68 -10.86
N GLY A 29 -0.34 18.47 -11.18
CA GLY A 29 0.21 19.44 -10.27
C GLY A 29 0.97 18.85 -9.09
N TYR A 30 1.30 17.56 -9.13
CA TYR A 30 2.03 16.90 -8.05
C TYR A 30 2.75 15.67 -8.59
N LYS A 31 3.70 15.19 -7.81
CA LYS A 31 4.40 13.94 -8.11
C LYS A 31 3.92 12.84 -7.15
N TYR A 32 4.03 11.61 -7.58
CA TYR A 32 3.64 10.46 -6.74
C TYR A 32 4.49 9.25 -7.08
N VAL A 33 4.43 8.23 -6.24
CA VAL A 33 5.10 6.95 -6.47
C VAL A 33 4.08 5.99 -7.07
N THR A 34 4.41 5.38 -8.19
CA THR A 34 3.52 4.40 -8.80
C THR A 34 3.50 3.11 -7.97
N PHE A 35 2.42 2.37 -8.07
CA PHE A 35 2.30 1.10 -7.39
C PHE A 35 3.41 0.13 -7.80
N ASP A 36 3.72 0.07 -9.10
CA ASP A 36 4.78 -0.79 -9.62
C ASP A 36 6.13 -0.47 -8.97
N HIS A 37 6.42 0.81 -8.81
CA HIS A 37 7.67 1.27 -8.21
C HIS A 37 7.75 0.89 -6.74
N ILE A 38 6.64 1.03 -6.03
CA ILE A 38 6.55 0.63 -4.62
C ILE A 38 6.85 -0.86 -4.49
N VAL A 39 6.16 -1.68 -5.26
CA VAL A 39 6.32 -3.12 -5.20
C VAL A 39 7.75 -3.54 -5.52
N ALA A 40 8.35 -2.93 -6.56
CA ALA A 40 9.72 -3.24 -6.94
C ALA A 40 10.71 -2.95 -5.81
N GLN A 41 10.52 -1.86 -5.09
CA GLN A 41 11.42 -1.49 -4.01
C GLN A 41 11.28 -2.37 -2.77
N ILE A 42 10.07 -2.81 -2.44
CA ILE A 42 9.85 -3.57 -1.21
C ILE A 42 9.95 -5.08 -1.38
N LYS A 43 9.85 -5.57 -2.62
CA LYS A 43 9.80 -7.00 -2.89
C LYS A 43 10.97 -7.79 -2.30
N PRO A 44 12.24 -7.35 -2.46
CA PRO A 44 13.36 -8.07 -1.84
C PRO A 44 13.29 -8.08 -0.32
N LEU A 45 12.82 -7.00 0.28
CA LEU A 45 12.70 -6.91 1.73
C LEU A 45 11.57 -7.76 2.26
N LEU A 46 10.45 -7.82 1.54
CA LEU A 46 9.37 -8.72 1.92
C LEU A 46 9.88 -10.16 1.98
N LYS A 47 10.61 -10.57 0.95
CA LYS A 47 11.19 -11.91 0.92
C LYS A 47 12.14 -12.15 2.09
N LYS A 48 12.97 -11.17 2.40
CA LYS A 48 13.95 -11.27 3.48
C LYS A 48 13.28 -11.58 4.82
N PHE A 49 12.12 -10.98 5.06
CA PHE A 49 11.42 -11.12 6.34
C PHE A 49 10.24 -12.09 6.27
N ASN A 50 10.15 -12.89 5.21
CA ASN A 50 9.10 -13.90 5.03
C ASN A 50 7.70 -13.31 5.02
N LEU A 51 7.57 -12.13 4.44
CA LEU A 51 6.30 -11.44 4.31
C LEU A 51 5.80 -11.48 2.87
N GLY A 52 4.49 -11.53 2.73
CA GLY A 52 3.84 -11.41 1.45
C GLY A 52 2.57 -10.59 1.59
N PHE A 53 1.99 -10.23 0.46
CA PHE A 53 0.71 -9.53 0.49
C PHE A 53 -0.17 -10.01 -0.65
N SER A 54 -1.46 -9.83 -0.47
CA SER A 54 -2.46 -10.08 -1.49
C SER A 54 -3.51 -8.98 -1.41
N GLN A 55 -4.05 -8.60 -2.57
CA GLN A 55 -5.10 -7.59 -2.61
C GLN A 55 -6.26 -8.12 -3.43
N ILE A 56 -7.42 -8.20 -2.80
CA ILE A 56 -8.58 -8.86 -3.34
C ILE A 56 -9.70 -7.84 -3.52
N VAL A 57 -10.21 -7.76 -4.75
CA VAL A 57 -11.39 -6.93 -5.04
C VAL A 57 -12.62 -7.78 -4.81
N GLU A 58 -13.52 -7.29 -3.95
CA GLU A 58 -14.75 -7.98 -3.64
C GLU A 58 -15.87 -6.95 -3.60
N GLY A 59 -16.75 -6.99 -4.59
CA GLY A 59 -17.74 -5.93 -4.76
C GLY A 59 -17.06 -4.60 -5.01
N THR A 60 -17.33 -3.61 -4.17
CA THR A 60 -16.69 -2.31 -4.23
C THR A 60 -15.56 -2.18 -3.21
N GLY A 61 -15.25 -3.25 -2.50
CA GLY A 61 -14.20 -3.25 -1.49
C GLY A 61 -12.88 -3.77 -2.02
N LEU A 62 -11.79 -3.27 -1.47
CA LEU A 62 -10.44 -3.79 -1.71
C LEU A 62 -9.88 -4.25 -0.38
N THR A 63 -9.66 -5.54 -0.26
CA THR A 63 -9.07 -6.12 0.95
C THR A 63 -7.59 -6.38 0.72
N THR A 64 -6.75 -5.82 1.57
CA THR A 64 -5.32 -6.03 1.55
C THR A 64 -4.94 -6.94 2.70
N ILE A 65 -4.22 -7.99 2.41
CA ILE A 65 -3.78 -8.98 3.39
C ILE A 65 -2.27 -8.97 3.41
N ILE A 66 -1.69 -8.81 4.60
CA ILE A 66 -0.25 -8.98 4.83
C ILE A 66 -0.09 -10.29 5.60
N PHE A 67 0.71 -11.21 5.08
CA PHE A 67 0.85 -12.52 5.70
C PHE A 67 2.32 -12.85 5.91
N HIS A 68 2.57 -13.70 6.91
CA HIS A 68 3.90 -14.19 7.27
C HIS A 68 3.99 -15.66 6.90
N THR A 69 4.92 -16.00 6.01
CA THR A 69 4.94 -17.34 5.42
C THR A 69 5.36 -18.44 6.41
N GLU A 70 6.19 -18.11 7.39
CA GLU A 70 6.60 -19.09 8.39
C GLU A 70 5.49 -19.44 9.36
N SER A 71 4.84 -18.45 9.93
CA SER A 71 3.82 -18.68 10.95
C SER A 71 2.43 -18.93 10.38
N GLY A 72 2.20 -18.46 9.15
CA GLY A 72 0.87 -18.52 8.56
C GLY A 72 -0.09 -17.47 9.09
N ASP A 73 0.38 -16.56 9.93
CA ASP A 73 -0.45 -15.48 10.47
C ASP A 73 -0.61 -14.36 9.45
N SER A 74 -1.69 -13.62 9.59
CA SER A 74 -1.97 -12.51 8.68
C SER A 74 -2.72 -11.40 9.40
N ILE A 75 -2.64 -10.22 8.83
CA ILE A 75 -3.52 -9.10 9.17
C ILE A 75 -4.17 -8.62 7.87
N GLU A 76 -5.34 -8.06 7.99
CA GLU A 76 -6.03 -7.55 6.81
C GLU A 76 -6.78 -6.28 7.13
N GLY A 77 -7.03 -5.50 6.09
CA GLY A 77 -7.84 -4.31 6.15
C GLY A 77 -8.56 -4.11 4.84
N THR A 78 -9.74 -3.54 4.90
CA THR A 78 -10.57 -3.34 3.71
C THR A 78 -10.82 -1.85 3.51
N ALA A 79 -10.61 -1.40 2.27
CA ALA A 79 -10.96 -0.05 1.85
C ALA A 79 -12.16 -0.12 0.93
N GLU A 80 -13.11 0.79 1.12
CA GLU A 80 -14.26 0.90 0.24
C GLU A 80 -13.92 1.86 -0.88
N ILE A 81 -14.08 1.41 -2.13
CA ILE A 81 -13.79 2.25 -3.29
C ILE A 81 -15.05 3.09 -3.56
N PRO A 82 -14.93 4.43 -3.47
CA PRO A 82 -16.12 5.26 -3.66
C PRO A 82 -16.62 5.24 -5.10
N ASP A 83 -17.92 5.38 -5.25
CA ASP A 83 -18.57 5.49 -6.55
C ASP A 83 -18.48 6.94 -7.01
N ILE A 84 -17.34 7.30 -7.56
CA ILE A 84 -17.07 8.65 -8.04
C ILE A 84 -16.94 8.62 -9.54
N ASP A 85 -17.68 9.47 -10.22
CA ASP A 85 -17.53 9.66 -11.66
C ASP A 85 -16.33 10.55 -11.92
N MET A 86 -15.35 10.01 -12.62
CA MET A 86 -14.18 10.77 -13.01
C MET A 86 -14.38 11.33 -14.39
N LYS A 87 -13.95 12.59 -14.57
CA LYS A 87 -14.08 13.30 -15.84
C LYS A 87 -13.37 12.53 -16.94
N SER A 88 -14.03 12.40 -18.08
CA SER A 88 -13.51 11.70 -19.26
C SER A 88 -13.37 10.19 -19.09
N MET A 89 -13.99 9.62 -18.06
CA MET A 89 -13.96 8.18 -17.84
C MET A 89 -15.37 7.63 -17.72
N ASN A 90 -15.58 6.42 -18.25
CA ASN A 90 -16.80 5.67 -17.98
C ASN A 90 -16.73 5.03 -16.58
N LYS A 91 -17.81 4.39 -16.16
CA LYS A 91 -17.87 3.81 -14.81
C LYS A 91 -16.83 2.71 -14.60
N TYR A 92 -16.56 1.91 -15.62
CA TYR A 92 -15.55 0.85 -15.50
C TYR A 92 -14.15 1.44 -15.35
N GLN A 93 -13.85 2.48 -16.11
CA GLN A 93 -12.56 3.17 -16.01
C GLN A 93 -12.39 3.87 -14.68
N SER A 94 -13.45 4.51 -14.19
CA SER A 94 -13.42 5.18 -12.88
C SER A 94 -13.18 4.19 -11.75
N PHE A 95 -13.86 3.04 -11.80
CA PHE A 95 -13.69 2.00 -10.79
C PHE A 95 -12.26 1.44 -10.84
N GLY A 96 -11.74 1.16 -12.04
CA GLY A 96 -10.37 0.67 -12.20
C GLY A 96 -9.33 1.66 -11.69
N ALA A 97 -9.53 2.96 -11.95
CA ALA A 97 -8.66 3.99 -11.41
C ALA A 97 -8.71 4.01 -9.88
N GLY A 98 -9.89 3.84 -9.32
CA GLY A 98 -10.07 3.74 -7.88
C GLY A 98 -9.34 2.55 -7.28
N ILE A 99 -9.43 1.39 -7.93
CA ILE A 99 -8.69 0.20 -7.50
C ILE A 99 -7.20 0.50 -7.43
N THR A 100 -6.63 1.08 -8.49
CA THR A 100 -5.20 1.38 -8.55
C THR A 100 -4.79 2.34 -7.43
N TYR A 101 -5.60 3.37 -7.21
CA TYR A 101 -5.36 4.34 -6.16
C TYR A 101 -5.34 3.68 -4.78
N PHE A 102 -6.37 2.86 -4.49
CA PHE A 102 -6.50 2.24 -3.18
C PHE A 102 -5.53 1.08 -2.96
N ARG A 103 -5.10 0.40 -4.02
CA ARG A 103 -4.04 -0.61 -3.90
C ARG A 103 -2.78 0.03 -3.34
N ARG A 104 -2.40 1.18 -3.88
CA ARG A 104 -1.22 1.91 -3.43
C ARG A 104 -1.37 2.38 -1.99
N TYR A 105 -2.49 3.02 -1.69
CA TYR A 105 -2.76 3.52 -0.34
C TYR A 105 -2.82 2.42 0.70
N ALA A 106 -3.56 1.36 0.41
CA ALA A 106 -3.73 0.28 1.39
C ALA A 106 -2.41 -0.41 1.68
N LEU A 107 -1.62 -0.69 0.64
CA LEU A 107 -0.36 -1.38 0.84
C LEU A 107 0.62 -0.53 1.63
N THR A 108 0.77 0.74 1.27
CA THR A 108 1.72 1.61 1.96
C THR A 108 1.31 1.86 3.41
N SER A 109 0.01 2.04 3.67
CA SER A 109 -0.44 2.29 5.04
C SER A 109 -0.31 1.04 5.92
N MET A 110 -0.62 -0.14 5.41
CA MET A 110 -0.53 -1.35 6.21
C MET A 110 0.91 -1.73 6.54
N LEU A 111 1.84 -1.44 5.64
CA LEU A 111 3.26 -1.72 5.86
C LEU A 111 3.99 -0.56 6.56
N GLY A 112 3.32 0.55 6.79
CA GLY A 112 3.94 1.70 7.44
C GLY A 112 5.01 2.37 6.59
N LEU A 113 4.86 2.34 5.26
CA LEU A 113 5.83 2.95 4.36
C LEU A 113 5.63 4.45 4.29
N LEU A 114 6.73 5.18 4.21
CA LEU A 114 6.72 6.63 4.09
C LEU A 114 7.17 7.03 2.69
N SER A 115 6.56 8.07 2.16
CA SER A 115 7.04 8.70 0.93
C SER A 115 7.63 10.07 1.26
N ASP A 116 8.41 10.62 0.35
CA ASP A 116 8.93 11.97 0.53
C ASP A 116 7.80 13.00 0.57
N LYS A 117 6.65 12.66 0.02
CA LYS A 117 5.45 13.49 0.12
C LYS A 117 4.98 13.64 1.56
N ASP A 118 5.03 12.56 2.34
CA ASP A 118 4.63 12.60 3.74
C ASP A 118 5.55 13.51 4.55
N ILE A 119 6.83 13.46 4.25
CA ILE A 119 7.82 14.30 4.92
C ILE A 119 7.63 15.77 4.51
N ASP A 120 7.46 16.02 3.22
CA ASP A 120 7.30 17.38 2.68
C ASP A 120 6.01 18.03 3.17
N ALA A 121 4.96 17.25 3.39
CA ALA A 121 3.69 17.79 3.86
C ALA A 121 3.84 18.51 5.19
N ASP A 122 4.70 18.01 6.07
CA ASP A 122 4.94 18.64 7.37
C ASP A 122 5.63 20.00 7.20
N ILE A 123 6.51 20.13 6.21
CA ILE A 123 7.21 21.38 5.94
C ILE A 123 6.26 22.46 5.44
N TYR A 124 5.32 22.09 4.58
CA TYR A 124 4.42 23.04 3.93
C TYR A 124 3.13 23.27 4.68
N ARG A 125 2.91 22.55 5.74
CA ARG A 125 1.69 22.71 6.54
C ARG A 125 1.90 23.85 7.52
N LYS A 126 1.36 24.98 7.18
CA LYS A 126 1.48 26.19 8.00
C LYS A 126 0.14 26.53 8.62
#